data_ef5919c80ac6890b9ed7a209418292f4
#
_entry.id   ef5919c80ac6890b9ed7a209418292f4
#
_cell.length_a   1.000
_cell.length_b   1.000
_cell.length_c   1.000
_cell.angle_alpha   90.00
_cell.angle_beta   90.00
_cell.angle_gamma   90.00
#
_symmetry.space_group_name_H-M   'P 1'
#
loop_
_entity.id
_entity.type
_entity.pdbx_description
1 polymer ?
#
loop_
_entity_poly.entity_id
_entity_poly.type
_entity_poly.pdbx_seq_one_letter_code
_entity_poly.pdbx_strand_id
1 'polypeptide(L)'
;PDITAARLMVQAQSSRMKQKKAEFYPNVNLSAFIGLQALGLDMLSKSGSGIGSFGPAISLPIFNGGRLQAELRGANAAYTESVAHYNATVAHALQDVADAAVSQKSLVKRLGKAQEAVDAASETHRLARNRHEGGLATYLEVLSAEETLLASLEQQTNLRAQSWTLDIALNRALGDGYQASSAPSPN
;
A
#
# COMPACT_ATOMS: atom_id res chain seq x y z
N PRO A 1 5.42 0.71 -1.11
CA PRO A 1 4.92 -0.54 -0.50
C PRO A 1 3.88 -1.22 -1.36
N ASP A 2 2.89 -0.51 -1.87
CA ASP A 2 1.75 -1.08 -2.60
C ASP A 2 2.18 -1.78 -3.90
N ILE A 3 3.08 -1.18 -4.67
CA ILE A 3 3.65 -1.78 -5.89
C ILE A 3 4.43 -3.06 -5.54
N THR A 4 5.19 -3.05 -4.44
CA THR A 4 5.93 -4.22 -3.98
C THR A 4 4.98 -5.35 -3.57
N ALA A 5 3.92 -5.03 -2.82
CA ALA A 5 2.90 -5.99 -2.41
C ALA A 5 2.18 -6.59 -3.63
N ALA A 6 1.76 -5.76 -4.59
CA ALA A 6 1.13 -6.22 -5.82
C ALA A 6 2.07 -7.11 -6.65
N ARG A 7 3.36 -6.79 -6.75
CA ARG A 7 4.36 -7.63 -7.41
C ARG A 7 4.52 -9.00 -6.74
N LEU A 8 4.59 -9.02 -5.41
CA LEU A 8 4.68 -10.27 -4.65
C LEU A 8 3.43 -11.13 -4.82
N MET A 9 2.25 -10.50 -4.93
CA MET A 9 1.00 -11.21 -5.24
C MET A 9 1.05 -11.90 -6.60
N VAL A 10 1.56 -11.22 -7.64
CA VAL A 10 1.78 -11.83 -8.97
C VAL A 10 2.72 -13.03 -8.87
N GLN A 11 3.82 -12.94 -8.11
CA GLN A 11 4.74 -14.05 -7.91
C GLN A 11 4.07 -15.22 -7.19
N ALA A 12 3.27 -14.94 -6.15
CA ALA A 12 2.53 -15.96 -5.42
C ALA A 12 1.52 -16.69 -6.32
N GLN A 13 0.77 -15.96 -7.15
CA GLN A 13 -0.19 -16.57 -8.10
C GLN A 13 0.54 -17.37 -9.20
N SER A 14 1.69 -16.90 -9.67
CA SER A 14 2.53 -17.66 -10.60
C SER A 14 2.98 -18.99 -10.00
N SER A 15 3.38 -19.00 -8.72
CA SER A 15 3.75 -20.23 -8.01
C SER A 15 2.58 -21.19 -7.82
N ARG A 16 1.39 -20.67 -7.51
CA ARG A 16 0.15 -21.46 -7.43
C ARG A 16 -0.24 -22.08 -8.78
N MET A 17 -0.10 -21.33 -9.86
CA MET A 17 -0.33 -21.86 -11.22
C MET A 17 0.65 -22.99 -11.55
N LYS A 18 1.94 -22.84 -11.19
CA LYS A 18 2.95 -23.89 -11.35
C LYS A 18 2.62 -25.12 -10.51
N GLN A 19 2.16 -24.93 -9.27
CA GLN A 19 1.69 -26.02 -8.40
C GLN A 19 0.54 -26.79 -9.05
N LYS A 20 -0.49 -26.09 -9.56
CA LYS A 20 -1.62 -26.72 -10.26
C LYS A 20 -1.20 -27.46 -11.53
N LYS A 21 -0.19 -26.94 -12.23
CA LYS A 21 0.41 -27.64 -13.36
C LYS A 21 1.15 -28.91 -12.93
N ALA A 22 1.82 -28.89 -11.77
CA ALA A 22 2.53 -30.05 -11.23
C ALA A 22 1.59 -31.20 -10.83
N GLU A 23 0.32 -30.94 -10.49
CA GLU A 23 -0.67 -31.94 -10.15
C GLU A 23 -1.04 -32.90 -11.32
N PHE A 24 -0.62 -32.55 -12.54
CA PHE A 24 -0.75 -33.46 -13.71
C PHE A 24 0.33 -34.56 -13.78
N TYR A 25 1.41 -34.41 -13.00
CA TYR A 25 2.48 -35.38 -12.97
C TYR A 25 2.27 -36.42 -11.87
N PRO A 26 2.90 -37.61 -12.00
CA PRO A 26 2.85 -38.63 -10.96
C PRO A 26 3.37 -38.07 -9.63
N ASN A 27 2.62 -38.34 -8.56
CA ASN A 27 3.07 -38.07 -7.21
C ASN A 27 3.76 -39.30 -6.63
N VAL A 28 5.01 -39.15 -6.21
CA VAL A 28 5.80 -40.20 -5.57
C VAL A 28 5.92 -39.86 -4.08
N ASN A 29 5.26 -40.67 -3.26
CA ASN A 29 5.32 -40.58 -1.80
C ASN A 29 6.19 -41.70 -1.25
N LEU A 30 7.14 -41.35 -0.37
CA LEU A 30 7.93 -42.30 0.37
C LEU A 30 7.42 -42.33 1.83
N SER A 31 6.93 -43.48 2.27
CA SER A 31 6.49 -43.69 3.65
C SER A 31 7.40 -44.66 4.37
N ALA A 32 7.83 -44.31 5.58
CA ALA A 32 8.52 -45.15 6.47
C ALA A 32 7.85 -45.10 7.86
N PHE A 33 7.60 -46.24 8.44
CA PHE A 33 7.04 -46.37 9.75
C PHE A 33 7.92 -47.37 10.59
N ILE A 34 8.25 -46.94 11.77
CA ILE A 34 8.94 -47.81 12.79
C ILE A 34 8.16 -47.66 14.10
N GLY A 35 7.77 -48.75 14.68
CA GLY A 35 7.02 -48.74 15.93
C GLY A 35 7.17 -50.04 16.72
N LEU A 36 6.61 -50.05 17.91
CA LEU A 36 6.47 -51.24 18.75
C LEU A 36 4.97 -51.59 18.81
N GLN A 37 4.66 -52.87 18.61
CA GLN A 37 3.30 -53.38 18.75
C GLN A 37 3.32 -54.56 19.72
N ALA A 38 2.52 -54.48 20.80
CA ALA A 38 2.34 -55.55 21.76
C ALA A 38 0.89 -55.64 22.22
N LEU A 39 0.45 -56.84 22.58
CA LEU A 39 -0.88 -57.11 23.12
C LEU A 39 -1.04 -56.76 24.62
N GLY A 40 0.04 -56.30 25.27
CA GLY A 40 0.06 -55.88 26.66
C GLY A 40 1.37 -55.15 26.99
N LEU A 41 1.40 -54.36 28.07
CA LEU A 41 2.55 -53.56 28.47
C LEU A 41 3.79 -54.40 28.80
N ASP A 42 3.60 -55.63 29.27
CA ASP A 42 4.63 -56.63 29.61
C ASP A 42 5.32 -57.23 28.38
N MET A 43 4.68 -57.13 27.21
CA MET A 43 5.21 -57.63 25.94
C MET A 43 5.95 -56.58 25.08
N LEU A 44 5.93 -55.33 25.44
CA LEU A 44 6.58 -54.23 24.68
C LEU A 44 8.11 -54.38 24.59
N SER A 45 8.72 -55.02 25.57
CA SER A 45 10.19 -55.23 25.65
C SER A 45 10.65 -56.58 25.14
N LYS A 46 9.74 -57.45 24.68
CA LYS A 46 10.10 -58.79 24.15
C LYS A 46 10.61 -58.71 22.72
N SER A 47 11.54 -59.58 22.40
CA SER A 47 12.06 -59.75 21.06
C SER A 47 10.91 -60.13 20.11
N GLY A 48 10.67 -59.29 19.06
CA GLY A 48 9.57 -59.49 18.10
C GLY A 48 8.45 -58.44 18.20
N SER A 49 8.48 -57.51 19.16
CA SER A 49 7.49 -56.41 19.26
C SER A 49 7.77 -55.28 18.28
N GLY A 50 8.91 -55.22 17.62
CA GLY A 50 9.27 -54.22 16.66
C GLY A 50 8.56 -54.46 15.31
N ILE A 51 7.86 -53.43 14.82
CA ILE A 51 7.28 -53.42 13.48
C ILE A 51 7.85 -52.23 12.69
N GLY A 52 8.12 -52.46 11.41
CA GLY A 52 8.57 -51.39 10.53
C GLY A 52 8.07 -51.67 9.10
N SER A 53 7.71 -50.62 8.42
CA SER A 53 7.42 -50.68 7.01
C SER A 53 8.09 -49.55 6.28
N PHE A 54 8.58 -49.83 5.09
CA PHE A 54 9.16 -48.87 4.18
C PHE A 54 8.64 -49.19 2.78
N GLY A 55 8.11 -48.15 2.09
CA GLY A 55 7.63 -48.37 0.75
C GLY A 55 7.39 -47.07 -0.01
N PRO A 56 7.70 -47.03 -1.31
CA PRO A 56 7.28 -45.97 -2.20
C PRO A 56 5.81 -46.22 -2.62
N ALA A 57 5.02 -45.13 -2.65
CA ALA A 57 3.68 -45.09 -3.18
C ALA A 57 3.65 -44.11 -4.35
N ILE A 58 3.28 -44.58 -5.56
CA ILE A 58 3.14 -43.76 -6.76
C ILE A 58 1.66 -43.61 -7.05
N SER A 59 1.21 -42.35 -7.19
CA SER A 59 -0.16 -41.99 -7.54
C SER A 59 -0.16 -41.13 -8.80
N LEU A 60 -0.92 -41.55 -9.81
CA LEU A 60 -1.12 -40.82 -11.07
C LEU A 60 -2.62 -40.64 -11.30
N PRO A 61 -3.16 -39.41 -11.38
CA PRO A 61 -4.57 -39.14 -11.64
C PRO A 61 -4.86 -39.27 -13.14
N ILE A 62 -5.22 -40.49 -13.60
CA ILE A 62 -5.51 -40.78 -15.00
C ILE A 62 -6.92 -40.30 -15.40
N PHE A 63 -7.91 -40.51 -14.52
CA PHE A 63 -9.29 -40.10 -14.74
C PHE A 63 -9.74 -39.18 -13.61
N ASN A 64 -9.92 -37.88 -13.91
CA ASN A 64 -10.32 -36.87 -12.94
C ASN A 64 -11.51 -36.00 -13.38
N GLY A 65 -12.23 -36.42 -14.45
CA GLY A 65 -13.44 -35.75 -14.95
C GLY A 65 -13.22 -34.28 -15.36
N GLY A 66 -11.99 -33.91 -15.73
CA GLY A 66 -11.66 -32.53 -16.10
C GLY A 66 -11.39 -31.61 -14.92
N ARG A 67 -11.43 -32.12 -13.67
CA ARG A 67 -11.18 -31.31 -12.45
C ARG A 67 -9.85 -30.61 -12.49
N LEU A 68 -8.74 -31.30 -12.76
CA LEU A 68 -7.40 -30.71 -12.83
C LEU A 68 -7.30 -29.59 -13.88
N GLN A 69 -7.97 -29.79 -15.02
CA GLN A 69 -7.97 -28.80 -16.09
C GLN A 69 -8.79 -27.55 -15.72
N ALA A 70 -9.89 -27.73 -14.99
CA ALA A 70 -10.69 -26.62 -14.47
C ALA A 70 -9.92 -25.86 -13.40
N GLU A 71 -9.24 -26.54 -12.48
CA GLU A 71 -8.39 -25.94 -11.46
C GLU A 71 -7.21 -25.17 -12.06
N LEU A 72 -6.54 -25.71 -13.09
CA LEU A 72 -5.46 -25.01 -13.79
C LEU A 72 -5.98 -23.76 -14.51
N ARG A 73 -7.16 -23.82 -15.15
CA ARG A 73 -7.79 -22.64 -15.76
C ARG A 73 -8.12 -21.59 -14.72
N GLY A 74 -8.67 -21.98 -13.56
CA GLY A 74 -8.93 -21.09 -12.44
C GLY A 74 -7.66 -20.41 -11.92
N ALA A 75 -6.58 -21.17 -11.72
CA ALA A 75 -5.29 -20.63 -11.30
C ALA A 75 -4.67 -19.68 -12.34
N ASN A 76 -4.84 -19.96 -13.62
CA ASN A 76 -4.38 -19.07 -14.70
C ASN A 76 -5.20 -17.76 -14.76
N ALA A 77 -6.51 -17.83 -14.55
CA ALA A 77 -7.36 -16.64 -14.43
C ALA A 77 -6.97 -15.78 -13.24
N ALA A 78 -6.72 -16.37 -12.06
CA ALA A 78 -6.26 -15.67 -10.87
C ALA A 78 -4.87 -15.01 -11.07
N TYR A 79 -3.97 -15.67 -11.81
CA TYR A 79 -2.70 -15.05 -12.21
C TYR A 79 -2.92 -13.84 -13.11
N THR A 80 -3.76 -13.95 -14.14
CA THR A 80 -4.07 -12.83 -15.05
C THR A 80 -4.72 -11.66 -14.30
N GLU A 81 -5.63 -11.93 -13.37
CA GLU A 81 -6.22 -10.94 -12.48
C GLU A 81 -5.17 -10.21 -11.64
N SER A 82 -4.23 -10.95 -11.05
CA SER A 82 -3.15 -10.35 -10.26
C SER A 82 -2.22 -9.45 -11.08
N VAL A 83 -1.96 -9.79 -12.35
CA VAL A 83 -1.20 -8.95 -13.29
C VAL A 83 -1.97 -7.66 -13.61
N ALA A 84 -3.28 -7.76 -13.87
CA ALA A 84 -4.12 -6.59 -14.11
C ALA A 84 -4.17 -5.67 -12.89
N HIS A 85 -4.29 -6.24 -11.69
CA HIS A 85 -4.23 -5.49 -10.43
C HIS A 85 -2.88 -4.79 -10.24
N TYR A 86 -1.77 -5.47 -10.51
CA TYR A 86 -0.44 -4.83 -10.47
C TYR A 86 -0.35 -3.62 -11.41
N ASN A 87 -0.80 -3.76 -12.65
CA ASN A 87 -0.79 -2.66 -13.61
C ASN A 87 -1.67 -1.48 -13.16
N ALA A 88 -2.84 -1.75 -12.59
CA ALA A 88 -3.71 -0.71 -12.00
C ALA A 88 -3.02 -0.01 -10.82
N THR A 89 -2.37 -0.76 -9.92
CA THR A 89 -1.62 -0.18 -8.79
C THR A 89 -0.49 0.73 -9.26
N VAL A 90 0.25 0.35 -10.30
CA VAL A 90 1.31 1.20 -10.88
C VAL A 90 0.71 2.47 -11.48
N ALA A 91 -0.41 2.38 -12.22
CA ALA A 91 -1.07 3.54 -12.80
C ALA A 91 -1.56 4.51 -11.72
N HIS A 92 -2.16 4.01 -10.64
CA HIS A 92 -2.58 4.83 -9.49
C HIS A 92 -1.41 5.50 -8.79
N ALA A 93 -0.31 4.79 -8.56
CA ALA A 93 0.88 5.39 -7.94
C ALA A 93 1.46 6.53 -8.78
N LEU A 94 1.48 6.40 -10.12
CA LEU A 94 1.91 7.48 -11.01
C LEU A 94 0.94 8.67 -10.98
N GLN A 95 -0.36 8.40 -10.91
CA GLN A 95 -1.38 9.44 -10.77
C GLN A 95 -1.20 10.20 -9.45
N ASP A 96 -1.03 9.52 -8.33
CA ASP A 96 -0.86 10.14 -7.01
C ASP A 96 0.35 11.08 -6.98
N VAL A 97 1.48 10.68 -7.59
CA VAL A 97 2.67 11.54 -7.71
C VAL A 97 2.39 12.77 -8.58
N ALA A 98 1.72 12.59 -9.73
CA ALA A 98 1.40 13.68 -10.63
C ALA A 98 0.44 14.68 -9.96
N ASP A 99 -0.60 14.20 -9.28
CA ASP A 99 -1.58 15.03 -8.59
C ASP A 99 -0.95 15.80 -7.42
N ALA A 100 -0.08 15.16 -6.63
CA ALA A 100 0.67 15.82 -5.57
C ALA A 100 1.59 16.92 -6.12
N ALA A 101 2.34 16.65 -7.20
CA ALA A 101 3.25 17.61 -7.81
C ALA A 101 2.52 18.82 -8.41
N VAL A 102 1.39 18.60 -9.10
CA VAL A 102 0.56 19.68 -9.66
C VAL A 102 -0.04 20.52 -8.54
N SER A 103 -0.55 19.88 -7.49
CA SER A 103 -1.13 20.55 -6.32
C SER A 103 -0.10 21.43 -5.62
N GLN A 104 1.12 20.93 -5.41
CA GLN A 104 2.22 21.69 -4.81
C GLN A 104 2.61 22.91 -5.65
N LYS A 105 2.73 22.73 -6.98
CA LYS A 105 3.03 23.86 -7.89
C LYS A 105 1.93 24.93 -7.87
N SER A 106 0.67 24.53 -7.77
CA SER A 106 -0.47 25.45 -7.65
C SER A 106 -0.44 26.18 -6.31
N LEU A 107 -0.13 25.47 -5.23
CA LEU A 107 -0.07 26.04 -3.88
C LEU A 107 1.00 27.13 -3.76
N VAL A 108 2.18 26.97 -4.35
CA VAL A 108 3.24 27.99 -4.35
C VAL A 108 2.73 29.30 -4.96
N LYS A 109 2.00 29.22 -6.07
CA LYS A 109 1.40 30.43 -6.67
C LYS A 109 0.34 31.07 -5.77
N ARG A 110 -0.50 30.23 -5.13
CA ARG A 110 -1.54 30.71 -4.21
C ARG A 110 -0.94 31.37 -2.97
N LEU A 111 0.13 30.81 -2.42
CA LEU A 111 0.87 31.41 -1.30
C LEU A 111 1.46 32.78 -1.67
N GLY A 112 2.03 32.92 -2.87
CA GLY A 112 2.50 34.23 -3.36
C GLY A 112 1.37 35.25 -3.42
N LYS A 113 0.20 34.88 -3.96
CA LYS A 113 -0.97 35.76 -4.01
C LYS A 113 -1.58 36.08 -2.64
N ALA A 114 -1.54 35.12 -1.72
CA ALA A 114 -2.00 35.37 -0.36
C ALA A 114 -1.05 36.35 0.38
N GLN A 115 0.27 36.26 0.14
CA GLN A 115 1.21 37.23 0.69
C GLN A 115 0.93 38.65 0.16
N GLU A 116 0.76 38.80 -1.17
CA GLU A 116 0.40 40.08 -1.78
C GLU A 116 -0.89 40.67 -1.18
N ALA A 117 -1.90 39.81 -0.93
CA ALA A 117 -3.16 40.21 -0.30
C ALA A 117 -2.97 40.71 1.16
N VAL A 118 -2.15 40.00 1.95
CA VAL A 118 -1.81 40.41 3.31
C VAL A 118 -1.09 41.74 3.30
N ASP A 119 -0.12 41.94 2.40
CA ASP A 119 0.65 43.20 2.31
C ASP A 119 -0.29 44.35 1.93
N ALA A 120 -1.18 44.19 0.98
CA ALA A 120 -2.15 45.20 0.58
C ALA A 120 -3.17 45.53 1.68
N ALA A 121 -3.68 44.50 2.40
CA ALA A 121 -4.60 44.68 3.51
C ALA A 121 -3.93 45.38 4.70
N SER A 122 -2.65 45.07 4.99
CA SER A 122 -1.86 45.69 6.01
C SER A 122 -1.65 47.19 5.73
N GLU A 123 -1.34 47.52 4.48
CA GLU A 123 -1.18 48.92 4.06
C GLU A 123 -2.51 49.68 4.13
N THR A 124 -3.62 49.04 3.73
CA THR A 124 -4.97 49.59 3.83
C THR A 124 -5.34 49.90 5.30
N HIS A 125 -5.09 48.96 6.21
CA HIS A 125 -5.35 49.13 7.62
C HIS A 125 -4.49 50.28 8.19
N ARG A 126 -3.19 50.35 7.85
CA ARG A 126 -2.28 51.42 8.27
C ARG A 126 -2.81 52.78 7.80
N LEU A 127 -3.24 52.89 6.56
CA LEU A 127 -3.76 54.13 5.98
C LEU A 127 -5.08 54.57 6.66
N ALA A 128 -6.00 53.61 6.89
CA ALA A 128 -7.28 53.86 7.58
C ALA A 128 -7.02 54.41 8.99
N ARG A 129 -6.07 53.82 9.73
CA ARG A 129 -5.67 54.25 11.05
C ARG A 129 -5.10 55.66 11.04
N ASN A 130 -4.14 56.00 10.14
CA ASN A 130 -3.57 57.31 10.01
C ASN A 130 -4.62 58.39 9.68
N ARG A 131 -5.58 58.07 8.80
CA ARG A 131 -6.71 58.96 8.46
C ARG A 131 -7.62 59.20 9.65
N HIS A 132 -7.91 58.17 10.45
CA HIS A 132 -8.71 58.30 11.65
C HIS A 132 -8.00 59.17 12.71
N GLU A 133 -6.72 58.95 12.96
CA GLU A 133 -5.92 59.75 13.87
C GLU A 133 -5.86 61.25 13.42
N GLY A 134 -5.91 61.49 12.11
CA GLY A 134 -6.01 62.84 11.54
C GLY A 134 -7.44 63.40 11.49
N GLY A 135 -8.44 62.69 12.02
CA GLY A 135 -9.84 63.13 12.02
C GLY A 135 -10.56 63.07 10.65
N LEU A 136 -9.96 62.35 9.66
CA LEU A 136 -10.45 62.24 8.28
C LEU A 136 -11.21 60.94 7.97
N ALA A 137 -11.30 60.02 8.93
CA ALA A 137 -11.99 58.76 8.79
C ALA A 137 -12.69 58.33 10.10
N THR A 138 -13.74 57.55 9.97
CA THR A 138 -14.43 56.99 11.16
C THR A 138 -13.67 55.78 11.72
N TYR A 139 -13.87 55.51 13.02
CA TYR A 139 -13.32 54.30 13.62
C TYR A 139 -13.87 53.00 13.00
N LEU A 140 -15.07 53.05 12.46
CA LEU A 140 -15.67 51.92 11.71
C LEU A 140 -14.85 51.54 10.48
N GLU A 141 -14.28 52.52 9.77
CA GLU A 141 -13.38 52.26 8.62
C GLU A 141 -12.10 51.55 9.06
N VAL A 142 -11.55 51.89 10.23
CA VAL A 142 -10.39 51.19 10.78
C VAL A 142 -10.72 49.75 11.12
N LEU A 143 -11.85 49.48 11.79
CA LEU A 143 -12.30 48.14 12.12
C LEU A 143 -12.55 47.27 10.85
N SER A 144 -13.17 47.85 9.83
CA SER A 144 -13.40 47.14 8.55
C SER A 144 -12.09 46.76 7.83
N ALA A 145 -11.07 47.68 7.88
CA ALA A 145 -9.76 47.38 7.33
C ALA A 145 -9.02 46.32 8.15
N GLU A 146 -9.16 46.34 9.49
CA GLU A 146 -8.61 45.32 10.38
C GLU A 146 -9.23 43.93 10.15
N GLU A 147 -10.55 43.86 10.00
CA GLU A 147 -11.26 42.62 9.66
C GLU A 147 -10.73 42.03 8.33
N THR A 148 -10.53 42.88 7.30
CA THR A 148 -9.97 42.46 6.02
C THR A 148 -8.54 41.92 6.17
N LEU A 149 -7.72 42.56 7.00
CA LEU A 149 -6.35 42.12 7.30
C LEU A 149 -6.36 40.76 8.02
N LEU A 150 -7.19 40.61 9.04
CA LEU A 150 -7.33 39.33 9.78
C LEU A 150 -7.78 38.18 8.87
N ALA A 151 -8.77 38.41 8.01
CA ALA A 151 -9.23 37.42 7.04
C ALA A 151 -8.12 37.01 6.05
N SER A 152 -7.29 37.99 5.61
CA SER A 152 -6.16 37.72 4.71
C SER A 152 -5.05 36.90 5.41
N LEU A 153 -4.75 37.19 6.67
CA LEU A 153 -3.79 36.45 7.50
C LEU A 153 -4.28 35.02 7.77
N GLU A 154 -5.56 34.87 8.07
CA GLU A 154 -6.18 33.53 8.25
C GLU A 154 -6.06 32.69 6.97
N GLN A 155 -6.40 33.27 5.84
CA GLN A 155 -6.28 32.57 4.53
C GLN A 155 -4.82 32.17 4.24
N GLN A 156 -3.86 33.03 4.50
CA GLN A 156 -2.45 32.72 4.32
C GLN A 156 -1.99 31.59 5.24
N THR A 157 -2.42 31.61 6.51
CA THR A 157 -2.10 30.58 7.50
C THR A 157 -2.67 29.23 7.09
N ASN A 158 -3.90 29.20 6.59
CA ASN A 158 -4.53 27.99 6.08
C ASN A 158 -3.78 27.42 4.87
N LEU A 159 -3.31 28.27 3.95
CA LEU A 159 -2.50 27.83 2.82
C LEU A 159 -1.12 27.30 3.25
N ARG A 160 -0.50 27.89 4.30
CA ARG A 160 0.73 27.37 4.89
C ARG A 160 0.52 25.98 5.53
N ALA A 161 -0.58 25.81 6.26
CA ALA A 161 -0.93 24.50 6.80
C ALA A 161 -1.15 23.46 5.69
N GLN A 162 -1.81 23.86 4.59
CA GLN A 162 -2.00 23.01 3.42
C GLN A 162 -0.67 22.58 2.78
N SER A 163 0.39 23.42 2.82
CA SER A 163 1.70 23.05 2.26
C SER A 163 2.30 21.84 2.96
N TRP A 164 2.21 21.77 4.29
CA TRP A 164 2.68 20.61 5.05
C TRP A 164 1.93 19.33 4.68
N THR A 165 0.61 19.44 4.49
CA THR A 165 -0.20 18.29 4.08
C THR A 165 0.20 17.78 2.70
N LEU A 166 0.47 18.69 1.75
CA LEU A 166 0.91 18.32 0.40
C LEU A 166 2.34 17.77 0.37
N ASP A 167 3.24 18.27 1.19
CA ASP A 167 4.60 17.73 1.33
C ASP A 167 4.57 16.28 1.85
N ILE A 168 3.73 16.03 2.85
CA ILE A 168 3.52 14.67 3.37
C ILE A 168 2.89 13.76 2.29
N ALA A 169 1.90 14.27 1.54
CA ALA A 169 1.26 13.51 0.47
C ALA A 169 2.26 13.16 -0.65
N LEU A 170 3.13 14.09 -1.02
CA LEU A 170 4.18 13.85 -2.02
C LEU A 170 5.19 12.81 -1.54
N ASN A 171 5.69 12.94 -0.32
CA ASN A 171 6.62 11.98 0.28
C ASN A 171 6.01 10.57 0.34
N ARG A 172 4.73 10.48 0.72
CA ARG A 172 3.99 9.21 0.70
C ARG A 172 3.85 8.64 -0.72
N ALA A 173 3.48 9.46 -1.70
CA ALA A 173 3.32 9.04 -3.08
C ALA A 173 4.64 8.56 -3.71
N LEU A 174 5.76 9.17 -3.35
CA LEU A 174 7.10 8.75 -3.75
C LEU A 174 7.57 7.47 -3.04
N GLY A 175 6.86 7.04 -1.98
CA GLY A 175 7.24 5.88 -1.17
C GLY A 175 8.40 6.14 -0.24
N ASP A 176 8.69 7.39 0.09
CA ASP A 176 9.77 7.79 0.98
C ASP A 176 9.53 7.24 2.40
N GLY A 177 10.58 6.71 3.02
CA GLY A 177 10.51 6.04 4.32
C GLY A 177 10.17 4.54 4.27
N TYR A 178 9.86 3.95 3.10
CA TYR A 178 9.67 2.51 2.97
C TYR A 178 10.98 1.81 2.59
N GLN A 179 11.54 1.07 3.53
CA GLN A 179 12.59 0.07 3.25
C GLN A 179 11.95 -1.31 3.17
N ALA A 180 11.98 -1.91 1.97
CA ALA A 180 11.58 -3.31 1.83
C ALA A 180 12.51 -4.15 2.75
N SER A 181 11.94 -4.74 3.79
CA SER A 181 12.66 -5.76 4.56
C SER A 181 13.14 -6.82 3.56
N SER A 182 14.44 -7.04 3.48
CA SER A 182 15.01 -8.15 2.73
C SER A 182 14.49 -9.42 3.38
N ALA A 183 13.44 -10.00 2.80
CA ALA A 183 13.02 -11.34 3.19
C ALA A 183 14.22 -12.26 2.99
N PRO A 184 14.57 -13.12 3.99
CA PRO A 184 15.63 -14.10 3.79
C PRO A 184 15.28 -14.92 2.55
N SER A 185 16.24 -15.03 1.63
CA SER A 185 16.11 -15.89 0.46
C SER A 185 15.77 -17.30 0.94
N PRO A 186 14.72 -17.97 0.44
CA PRO A 186 14.50 -19.36 0.76
C PRO A 186 15.67 -20.17 0.19
N ASN A 187 16.39 -20.84 1.08
CA ASN A 187 17.40 -21.86 0.74
C ASN A 187 16.73 -23.06 0.07
#